data_a085fd8d6c3a71df70877cb5d3463b8e
#
_entry.id   a085fd8d6c3a71df70877cb5d3463b8e
#
_cell.length_a   1.000
_cell.length_b   1.000
_cell.length_c   1.000
_cell.angle_alpha   90.00
_cell.angle_beta   90.00
_cell.angle_gamma   90.00
#
_symmetry.space_group_name_H-M   'P 1'
#
loop_
_entity.id
_entity.type
_entity.pdbx_description
1 polymer ?
#
loop_
_entity_poly.entity_id
_entity_poly.type
_entity_poly.pdbx_seq_one_letter_code
_entity_poly.pdbx_strand_id
1 'polypeptide(L)'
;MDLTVLSVGGSIIAPDKVDSAFLKTFKSAIKSYLDNNKEAKLIFVCGGGAPARIYQGAFRDIVEDADPSLQDWIGIKATHLNGSLVRAVFSEYITEELVTDPTLDIPFEGRILVAAGWKPGFSTDTDAVYLARKFGGKKVVNLSNIAKVYTDDPRKNPDAVPLDSISWKDFRAMVGDEWTPGKNTPFDPIASRIAEEDGMTVICADGRDIENLIKILNNEPFYGTTIG
;
A
#
# COMPACT_ATOMS: atom_id res chain seq x y z
N MET A 1 9.80 -9.03 -17.05
CA MET A 1 9.68 -7.68 -16.45
C MET A 1 9.75 -7.84 -14.94
N ASP A 2 10.71 -7.21 -14.30
CA ASP A 2 10.83 -7.24 -12.84
C ASP A 2 9.92 -6.14 -12.26
N LEU A 3 8.67 -6.52 -11.95
CA LEU A 3 7.63 -5.60 -11.47
C LEU A 3 7.36 -5.86 -9.99
N THR A 4 7.52 -4.83 -9.18
CA THR A 4 7.09 -4.82 -7.78
C THR A 4 6.05 -3.71 -7.54
N VAL A 5 4.95 -4.05 -6.87
CA VAL A 5 3.95 -3.08 -6.43
C VAL A 5 4.20 -2.72 -4.97
N LEU A 6 4.28 -1.42 -4.68
CA LEU A 6 4.41 -0.88 -3.33
C LEU A 6 3.08 -0.24 -2.92
N SER A 7 2.35 -0.87 -1.99
CA SER A 7 1.25 -0.20 -1.27
C SER A 7 1.89 0.74 -0.25
N VAL A 8 1.95 2.04 -0.58
CA VAL A 8 2.58 3.05 0.28
C VAL A 8 1.53 3.63 1.20
N GLY A 9 1.51 3.14 2.44
CA GLY A 9 0.52 3.53 3.44
C GLY A 9 0.46 5.04 3.63
N GLY A 10 -0.75 5.57 3.72
CA GLY A 10 -0.94 7.01 3.92
C GLY A 10 -0.31 7.53 5.22
N SER A 11 -0.18 6.69 6.24
CA SER A 11 0.53 7.01 7.49
C SER A 11 2.05 7.16 7.30
N ILE A 12 2.58 6.73 6.17
CA ILE A 12 4.00 6.91 5.79
C ILE A 12 4.16 8.22 5.01
N ILE A 13 3.23 8.52 4.09
CA ILE A 13 3.26 9.74 3.28
C ILE A 13 2.88 10.97 4.11
N ALA A 14 1.80 10.85 4.89
CA ALA A 14 1.23 11.94 5.68
C ALA A 14 0.69 11.39 7.02
N PRO A 15 1.55 11.18 8.03
CA PRO A 15 1.18 10.65 9.35
C PRO A 15 0.25 11.59 10.13
N ASP A 16 0.56 12.85 10.18
CA ASP A 16 -0.20 14.01 10.70
C ASP A 16 -0.23 15.15 9.67
N LYS A 17 0.87 15.38 9.00
CA LYS A 17 1.07 16.24 7.85
C LYS A 17 1.97 15.52 6.84
N VAL A 18 2.11 16.07 5.64
CA VAL A 18 3.04 15.52 4.63
C VAL A 18 4.44 15.42 5.20
N ASP A 19 5.03 14.21 5.21
CA ASP A 19 6.40 13.97 5.65
C ASP A 19 7.36 14.18 4.48
N SER A 20 7.74 15.44 4.27
CA SER A 20 8.64 15.82 3.19
C SER A 20 10.06 15.28 3.37
N ALA A 21 10.49 15.04 4.62
CA ALA A 21 11.80 14.46 4.91
C ALA A 21 11.84 12.99 4.49
N PHE A 22 10.81 12.23 4.84
CA PHE A 22 10.64 10.86 4.37
C PHE A 22 10.59 10.80 2.84
N LEU A 23 9.72 11.59 2.18
CA LEU A 23 9.58 11.57 0.72
C LEU A 23 10.89 11.91 0.00
N LYS A 24 11.71 12.79 0.55
CA LYS A 24 13.04 13.11 0.02
C LYS A 24 13.98 11.90 0.08
N THR A 25 14.03 11.20 1.23
CA THR A 25 14.86 10.01 1.40
C THR A 25 14.35 8.86 0.53
N PHE A 26 13.05 8.64 0.50
CA PHE A 26 12.39 7.63 -0.34
C PHE A 26 12.69 7.88 -1.82
N LYS A 27 12.55 9.13 -2.32
CA LYS A 27 12.92 9.49 -3.69
C LYS A 27 14.37 9.13 -4.00
N SER A 28 15.29 9.50 -3.14
CA SER A 28 16.72 9.25 -3.35
C SER A 28 17.04 7.76 -3.42
N ALA A 29 16.45 6.96 -2.52
CA ALA A 29 16.67 5.51 -2.48
C ALA A 29 16.07 4.80 -3.71
N ILE A 30 14.83 5.13 -4.10
CA ILE A 30 14.18 4.58 -5.29
C ILE A 30 14.93 4.97 -6.56
N LYS A 31 15.39 6.22 -6.66
CA LYS A 31 16.24 6.63 -7.78
C LYS A 31 17.49 5.76 -7.87
N SER A 32 18.22 5.59 -6.78
CA SER A 32 19.43 4.75 -6.74
C SER A 32 19.12 3.30 -7.11
N TYR A 33 18.01 2.75 -6.61
CA TYR A 33 17.57 1.40 -6.96
C TYR A 33 17.32 1.28 -8.48
N LEU A 34 16.56 2.20 -9.08
CA LEU A 34 16.26 2.18 -10.50
C LEU A 34 17.51 2.40 -11.37
N ASP A 35 18.46 3.21 -10.92
CA ASP A 35 19.71 3.44 -11.63
C ASP A 35 20.55 2.15 -11.71
N ASN A 36 20.50 1.33 -10.68
CA ASN A 36 21.22 0.04 -10.61
C ASN A 36 20.45 -1.12 -11.25
N ASN A 37 19.13 -1.04 -11.38
CA ASN A 37 18.24 -2.10 -11.88
C ASN A 37 17.43 -1.61 -13.09
N LYS A 38 18.08 -1.60 -14.27
CA LYS A 38 17.53 -0.94 -15.48
C LYS A 38 16.20 -1.53 -15.97
N GLU A 39 15.93 -2.81 -15.72
CA GLU A 39 14.70 -3.51 -16.13
C GLU A 39 13.58 -3.46 -15.07
N ALA A 40 13.90 -2.97 -13.87
CA ALA A 40 12.92 -2.89 -12.80
C ALA A 40 11.84 -1.85 -13.08
N LYS A 41 10.58 -2.20 -12.84
CA LYS A 41 9.43 -1.30 -12.85
C LYS A 41 8.74 -1.34 -11.49
N LEU A 42 8.22 -0.20 -11.05
CA LEU A 42 7.54 -0.07 -9.77
C LEU A 42 6.15 0.52 -9.97
N ILE A 43 5.18 0.03 -9.20
CA ILE A 43 3.87 0.68 -9.07
C ILE A 43 3.73 1.15 -7.63
N PHE A 44 3.42 2.42 -7.42
CA PHE A 44 3.12 2.97 -6.10
C PHE A 44 1.62 3.18 -5.96
N VAL A 45 1.01 2.57 -4.95
CA VAL A 45 -0.40 2.79 -4.62
C VAL A 45 -0.46 3.57 -3.30
N CYS A 46 -0.96 4.79 -3.35
CA CYS A 46 -0.86 5.74 -2.25
C CYS A 46 -2.09 5.70 -1.34
N GLY A 47 -1.87 5.57 -0.04
CA GLY A 47 -2.92 5.65 0.98
C GLY A 47 -3.25 7.09 1.39
N GLY A 48 -4.36 7.27 2.12
CA GLY A 48 -4.92 8.59 2.47
C GLY A 48 -4.27 9.28 3.70
N GLY A 49 -3.80 8.50 4.68
CA GLY A 49 -3.11 9.02 5.87
C GLY A 49 -3.95 9.89 6.80
N ALA A 50 -3.31 10.85 7.47
CA ALA A 50 -3.99 11.80 8.34
C ALA A 50 -5.01 12.68 7.61
N PRO A 51 -4.76 13.20 6.41
CA PRO A 51 -5.78 13.95 5.67
C PRO A 51 -7.10 13.20 5.55
N ALA A 52 -7.07 11.91 5.17
CA ALA A 52 -8.28 11.09 5.11
C ALA A 52 -9.00 11.04 6.46
N ARG A 53 -8.28 10.71 7.54
CA ARG A 53 -8.87 10.59 8.89
C ARG A 53 -9.45 11.91 9.39
N ILE A 54 -8.76 13.03 9.15
CA ILE A 54 -9.20 14.37 9.59
C ILE A 54 -10.50 14.75 8.88
N TYR A 55 -10.55 14.64 7.57
CA TYR A 55 -11.75 15.02 6.80
C TYR A 55 -12.92 14.04 7.01
N GLN A 56 -12.67 12.75 7.11
CA GLN A 56 -13.69 11.76 7.45
C GLN A 56 -14.21 11.96 8.88
N GLY A 57 -13.35 12.33 9.83
CA GLY A 57 -13.73 12.69 11.19
C GLY A 57 -14.64 13.90 11.20
N ALA A 58 -14.24 15.00 10.55
CA ALA A 58 -15.05 16.21 10.44
C ALA A 58 -16.43 15.94 9.81
N PHE A 59 -16.50 15.08 8.78
CA PHE A 59 -17.77 14.70 8.17
C PHE A 59 -18.71 14.01 9.17
N ARG A 60 -18.21 13.06 9.97
CA ARG A 60 -18.99 12.40 11.03
C ARG A 60 -19.39 13.34 12.14
N ASP A 61 -18.58 14.34 12.46
CA ASP A 61 -18.88 15.33 13.51
C ASP A 61 -19.98 16.32 13.08
N ILE A 62 -20.10 16.56 11.75
CA ILE A 62 -21.05 17.51 11.17
C ILE A 62 -22.41 16.84 10.84
N VAL A 63 -22.37 15.57 10.41
CA VAL A 63 -23.54 14.84 9.91
C VAL A 63 -23.87 13.67 10.82
N GLU A 64 -25.05 13.71 11.48
CA GLU A 64 -25.47 12.73 12.50
C GLU A 64 -25.55 11.30 11.95
N ASP A 65 -26.10 11.11 10.75
CA ASP A 65 -26.18 9.82 10.06
C ASP A 65 -25.25 9.82 8.83
N ALA A 66 -23.95 10.02 9.05
CA ALA A 66 -22.95 10.11 7.99
C ALA A 66 -22.93 8.86 7.12
N ASP A 67 -23.26 9.01 5.83
CA ASP A 67 -23.24 7.92 4.84
C ASP A 67 -21.82 7.34 4.69
N PRO A 68 -21.61 6.02 4.96
CA PRO A 68 -20.31 5.39 4.84
C PRO A 68 -19.70 5.52 3.44
N SER A 69 -20.49 5.50 2.38
CA SER A 69 -20.01 5.65 1.01
C SER A 69 -19.47 7.05 0.74
N LEU A 70 -20.14 8.09 1.24
CA LEU A 70 -19.64 9.47 1.15
C LEU A 70 -18.38 9.66 1.99
N GLN A 71 -18.32 9.03 3.17
CA GLN A 71 -17.12 9.02 3.99
C GLN A 71 -15.93 8.36 3.26
N ASP A 72 -16.16 7.22 2.58
CA ASP A 72 -15.14 6.55 1.78
C ASP A 72 -14.67 7.45 0.64
N TRP A 73 -15.57 8.14 -0.07
CA TRP A 73 -15.18 9.10 -1.11
C TRP A 73 -14.27 10.20 -0.60
N ILE A 74 -14.50 10.72 0.61
CA ILE A 74 -13.61 11.71 1.25
C ILE A 74 -12.22 11.10 1.45
N GLY A 75 -12.13 9.88 1.97
CA GLY A 75 -10.87 9.15 2.13
C GLY A 75 -10.15 8.91 0.81
N ILE A 76 -10.89 8.50 -0.23
CA ILE A 76 -10.37 8.29 -1.59
C ILE A 76 -9.77 9.59 -2.15
N LYS A 77 -10.44 10.75 -1.98
CA LYS A 77 -9.88 12.03 -2.44
C LYS A 77 -8.58 12.41 -1.73
N ALA A 78 -8.42 12.03 -0.47
CA ALA A 78 -7.14 12.18 0.23
C ALA A 78 -6.04 11.29 -0.36
N THR A 79 -6.37 10.06 -0.78
CA THR A 79 -5.41 9.20 -1.50
C THR A 79 -4.99 9.82 -2.83
N HIS A 80 -5.93 10.44 -3.56
CA HIS A 80 -5.65 11.13 -4.83
C HIS A 80 -4.69 12.32 -4.62
N LEU A 81 -4.86 13.08 -3.54
CA LEU A 81 -3.97 14.19 -3.20
C LEU A 81 -2.54 13.70 -2.91
N ASN A 82 -2.41 12.65 -2.09
CA ASN A 82 -1.12 12.03 -1.80
C ASN A 82 -0.48 11.42 -3.07
N GLY A 83 -1.27 10.71 -3.88
CA GLY A 83 -0.83 10.14 -5.14
C GLY A 83 -0.34 11.21 -6.14
N SER A 84 -1.05 12.33 -6.23
CA SER A 84 -0.64 13.46 -7.06
C SER A 84 0.70 14.04 -6.61
N LEU A 85 0.93 14.16 -5.29
CA LEU A 85 2.21 14.59 -4.74
C LEU A 85 3.33 13.59 -5.08
N VAL A 86 3.11 12.30 -4.84
CA VAL A 86 4.10 11.24 -5.13
C VAL A 86 4.40 11.22 -6.64
N ARG A 87 3.39 11.30 -7.49
CA ARG A 87 3.57 11.39 -8.95
C ARG A 87 4.43 12.59 -9.34
N ALA A 88 4.20 13.76 -8.77
CA ALA A 88 5.01 14.96 -9.04
C ALA A 88 6.46 14.78 -8.55
N VAL A 89 6.67 14.13 -7.37
CA VAL A 89 8.00 13.85 -6.83
C VAL A 89 8.82 12.95 -7.76
N PHE A 90 8.18 11.97 -8.42
CA PHE A 90 8.83 11.00 -9.30
C PHE A 90 8.59 11.25 -10.79
N SER A 91 8.21 12.47 -11.19
CA SER A 91 7.81 12.82 -12.57
C SER A 91 8.84 12.45 -13.65
N GLU A 92 10.13 12.37 -13.29
CA GLU A 92 11.21 11.96 -14.22
C GLU A 92 11.14 10.48 -14.67
N TYR A 93 10.36 9.64 -13.96
CA TYR A 93 10.19 8.19 -14.22
C TYR A 93 8.78 7.82 -14.69
N ILE A 94 7.87 8.81 -14.80
CA ILE A 94 6.44 8.58 -15.00
C ILE A 94 6.01 9.26 -16.29
N THR A 95 5.32 8.52 -17.15
CA THR A 95 4.69 9.03 -18.38
C THR A 95 3.18 9.12 -18.24
N GLU A 96 2.60 8.35 -17.34
CA GLU A 96 1.17 8.17 -17.18
C GLU A 96 0.55 9.16 -16.17
N GLU A 97 -0.75 9.41 -16.31
CA GLU A 97 -1.53 10.13 -15.31
C GLU A 97 -1.71 9.27 -14.03
N LEU A 98 -2.15 9.93 -12.93
CA LEU A 98 -2.49 9.23 -11.70
C LEU A 98 -3.61 8.21 -11.96
N VAL A 99 -3.34 6.93 -11.70
CA VAL A 99 -4.33 5.87 -11.84
C VAL A 99 -5.30 5.91 -10.65
N THR A 100 -6.58 6.11 -10.94
CA THR A 100 -7.68 6.14 -9.96
C THR A 100 -8.73 5.06 -10.20
N ASP A 101 -8.56 4.27 -11.25
CA ASP A 101 -9.37 3.08 -11.57
C ASP A 101 -8.44 1.99 -12.13
N PRO A 102 -8.13 0.94 -11.38
CA PRO A 102 -7.21 -0.12 -11.80
C PRO A 102 -7.81 -1.03 -12.90
N THR A 103 -9.10 -0.89 -13.22
CA THR A 103 -9.77 -1.74 -14.22
C THR A 103 -9.64 -1.20 -15.65
N LEU A 104 -9.38 0.10 -15.80
CA LEU A 104 -9.22 0.73 -17.11
C LEU A 104 -7.99 0.20 -17.86
N ASP A 105 -8.00 0.32 -19.18
CA ASP A 105 -6.80 0.08 -19.97
C ASP A 105 -5.78 1.21 -19.74
N ILE A 106 -4.66 0.85 -19.13
CA ILE A 106 -3.65 1.80 -18.66
C ILE A 106 -2.33 1.44 -19.33
N PRO A 107 -1.72 2.35 -20.09
CA PRO A 107 -0.35 2.14 -20.55
C PRO A 107 0.60 2.13 -19.34
N PHE A 108 1.75 1.48 -19.47
CA PHE A 108 2.83 1.55 -18.49
C PHE A 108 4.17 1.59 -19.22
N GLU A 109 4.47 2.73 -19.81
CA GLU A 109 5.68 2.97 -20.59
C GLU A 109 6.84 3.41 -19.68
N GLY A 110 6.55 4.27 -18.68
CA GLY A 110 7.51 4.72 -17.68
C GLY A 110 8.12 3.60 -16.82
N ARG A 111 8.99 4.00 -15.90
CA ARG A 111 9.62 3.10 -14.91
C ARG A 111 8.81 3.01 -13.62
N ILE A 112 8.00 4.02 -13.35
CA ILE A 112 7.11 4.11 -12.20
C ILE A 112 5.71 4.43 -12.71
N LEU A 113 4.70 3.73 -12.15
CA LEU A 113 3.29 4.06 -12.25
C LEU A 113 2.79 4.46 -10.86
N VAL A 114 2.00 5.52 -10.75
CA VAL A 114 1.41 5.93 -9.47
C VAL A 114 -0.09 5.77 -9.52
N ALA A 115 -0.65 5.14 -8.49
CA ALA A 115 -2.07 4.91 -8.32
C ALA A 115 -2.54 5.39 -6.93
N ALA A 116 -3.85 5.53 -6.81
CA ALA A 116 -4.53 5.93 -5.59
C ALA A 116 -5.89 5.23 -5.50
N GLY A 117 -6.61 5.42 -4.40
CA GLY A 117 -7.88 4.72 -4.13
C GLY A 117 -8.90 4.85 -5.26
N TRP A 118 -9.56 3.76 -5.56
CA TRP A 118 -10.52 3.63 -6.66
C TRP A 118 -11.92 4.12 -6.30
N LYS A 119 -12.68 3.29 -5.59
CA LYS A 119 -14.08 3.55 -5.25
C LYS A 119 -14.44 3.00 -3.87
N PRO A 120 -15.58 3.44 -3.26
CA PRO A 120 -16.04 2.92 -1.99
C PRO A 120 -16.11 1.40 -1.94
N GLY A 121 -15.73 0.83 -0.80
CA GLY A 121 -15.68 -0.61 -0.58
C GLY A 121 -14.40 -1.30 -1.06
N PHE A 122 -13.42 -0.55 -1.58
CA PHE A 122 -12.10 -1.07 -1.98
C PHE A 122 -10.99 -0.34 -1.22
N SER A 123 -10.09 -1.10 -0.65
CA SER A 123 -8.88 -0.55 -0.03
C SER A 123 -7.78 -0.33 -1.07
N THR A 124 -6.79 0.51 -0.75
CA THR A 124 -5.60 0.67 -1.59
C THR A 124 -4.77 -0.61 -1.70
N ASP A 125 -4.88 -1.55 -0.75
CA ASP A 125 -4.28 -2.89 -0.87
C ASP A 125 -4.95 -3.70 -1.98
N THR A 126 -6.29 -3.62 -2.10
CA THR A 126 -7.03 -4.24 -3.19
C THR A 126 -6.63 -3.63 -4.54
N ASP A 127 -6.49 -2.29 -4.62
CA ASP A 127 -6.03 -1.62 -5.83
C ASP A 127 -4.61 -2.06 -6.21
N ALA A 128 -3.72 -2.27 -5.21
CA ALA A 128 -2.36 -2.75 -5.44
C ALA A 128 -2.35 -4.17 -6.04
N VAL A 129 -3.19 -5.07 -5.54
CA VAL A 129 -3.31 -6.44 -6.06
C VAL A 129 -3.92 -6.44 -7.47
N TYR A 130 -4.93 -5.61 -7.75
CA TYR A 130 -5.49 -5.46 -9.10
C TYR A 130 -4.44 -4.98 -10.10
N LEU A 131 -3.61 -4.00 -9.73
CA LEU A 131 -2.54 -3.51 -10.60
C LEU A 131 -1.43 -4.55 -10.77
N ALA A 132 -1.07 -5.29 -9.71
CA ALA A 132 -0.14 -6.41 -9.82
C ALA A 132 -0.67 -7.46 -10.81
N ARG A 133 -1.93 -7.90 -10.68
CA ARG A 133 -2.60 -8.82 -11.61
C ARG A 133 -2.56 -8.30 -13.05
N LYS A 134 -2.97 -7.04 -13.26
CA LYS A 134 -3.05 -6.41 -14.59
C LYS A 134 -1.71 -6.41 -15.32
N PHE A 135 -0.64 -6.10 -14.63
CA PHE A 135 0.70 -5.98 -15.22
C PHE A 135 1.58 -7.23 -15.04
N GLY A 136 1.01 -8.33 -14.52
CA GLY A 136 1.72 -9.60 -14.34
C GLY A 136 2.75 -9.60 -13.20
N GLY A 137 2.65 -8.65 -12.27
CA GLY A 137 3.46 -8.61 -11.05
C GLY A 137 3.06 -9.73 -10.08
N LYS A 138 4.05 -10.32 -9.40
CA LYS A 138 3.84 -11.38 -8.42
C LYS A 138 4.25 -10.98 -6.99
N LYS A 139 4.80 -9.78 -6.83
CA LYS A 139 5.26 -9.26 -5.54
C LYS A 139 4.57 -7.94 -5.21
N VAL A 140 3.88 -7.91 -4.08
CA VAL A 140 3.31 -6.70 -3.48
C VAL A 140 4.01 -6.45 -2.15
N VAL A 141 4.48 -5.23 -1.91
CA VAL A 141 5.09 -4.83 -0.64
C VAL A 141 4.16 -3.83 0.03
N ASN A 142 3.58 -4.23 1.15
CA ASN A 142 2.76 -3.35 1.98
C ASN A 142 3.64 -2.59 2.97
N LEU A 143 3.84 -1.32 2.68
CA LEU A 143 4.62 -0.37 3.48
C LEU A 143 3.68 0.38 4.42
N SER A 144 3.66 -0.02 5.66
CA SER A 144 2.79 0.56 6.69
C SER A 144 3.60 0.96 7.95
N ASN A 145 2.92 1.30 9.01
CA ASN A 145 3.54 1.60 10.31
C ASN A 145 3.72 0.37 11.19
N ILE A 146 3.61 -0.83 10.63
CA ILE A 146 3.90 -2.09 11.32
C ILE A 146 5.09 -2.77 10.66
N ALA A 147 6.02 -3.25 11.48
CA ALA A 147 7.24 -3.89 10.99
C ALA A 147 7.01 -5.35 10.58
N LYS A 148 6.09 -6.05 11.24
CA LYS A 148 5.74 -7.45 10.99
C LYS A 148 4.27 -7.73 11.27
N VAL A 149 3.76 -8.79 10.68
CA VAL A 149 2.51 -9.44 11.13
C VAL A 149 2.79 -10.21 12.40
N TYR A 150 1.84 -10.20 13.33
CA TYR A 150 1.90 -10.92 14.60
C TYR A 150 0.77 -11.93 14.65
N THR A 151 0.91 -12.94 15.52
CA THR A 151 -0.13 -13.94 15.76
C THR A 151 -1.42 -13.36 16.35
N ASP A 152 -1.35 -12.17 16.94
CA ASP A 152 -2.46 -11.39 17.50
C ASP A 152 -2.04 -9.89 17.55
N ASP A 153 -2.94 -8.98 17.93
CA ASP A 153 -2.60 -7.56 18.13
C ASP A 153 -1.66 -7.38 19.33
N PRO A 154 -0.37 -7.03 19.12
CA PRO A 154 0.59 -6.94 20.22
C PRO A 154 0.28 -5.81 21.23
N ARG A 155 -0.61 -4.88 20.87
CA ARG A 155 -1.08 -3.82 21.78
C ARG A 155 -2.11 -4.34 22.79
N LYS A 156 -2.76 -5.49 22.48
CA LYS A 156 -3.80 -6.10 23.30
C LYS A 156 -3.32 -7.40 23.95
N ASN A 157 -2.47 -8.13 23.25
CA ASN A 157 -1.93 -9.39 23.69
C ASN A 157 -0.40 -9.32 23.77
N PRO A 158 0.19 -9.25 24.99
CA PRO A 158 1.64 -9.20 25.15
C PRO A 158 2.36 -10.50 24.72
N ASP A 159 1.63 -11.62 24.58
CA ASP A 159 2.17 -12.90 24.10
C ASP A 159 2.12 -13.04 22.58
N ALA A 160 1.71 -11.99 21.85
CA ALA A 160 1.70 -11.99 20.40
C ALA A 160 3.12 -12.13 19.83
N VAL A 161 3.32 -13.13 18.96
CA VAL A 161 4.62 -13.45 18.38
C VAL A 161 4.73 -12.86 16.96
N PRO A 162 5.81 -12.16 16.63
CA PRO A 162 6.05 -11.69 15.26
C PRO A 162 6.34 -12.86 14.33
N LEU A 163 5.78 -12.82 13.12
CA LEU A 163 5.91 -13.85 12.11
C LEU A 163 6.91 -13.42 11.03
N ASP A 164 7.86 -14.28 10.68
CA ASP A 164 8.76 -14.06 9.52
C ASP A 164 8.06 -14.45 8.22
N SER A 165 7.23 -15.49 8.28
CA SER A 165 6.41 -15.93 7.16
C SER A 165 5.10 -16.55 7.66
N ILE A 166 4.08 -16.51 6.80
CA ILE A 166 2.79 -17.13 7.04
C ILE A 166 2.17 -17.55 5.71
N SER A 167 1.52 -18.73 5.68
CA SER A 167 0.79 -19.16 4.49
C SER A 167 -0.46 -18.30 4.27
N TRP A 168 -0.92 -18.16 3.00
CA TRP A 168 -2.19 -17.50 2.71
C TRP A 168 -3.35 -18.10 3.50
N LYS A 169 -3.42 -19.43 3.59
CA LYS A 169 -4.45 -20.14 4.35
C LYS A 169 -4.50 -19.67 5.82
N ASP A 170 -3.36 -19.62 6.48
CA ASP A 170 -3.29 -19.27 7.90
C ASP A 170 -3.50 -17.77 8.10
N PHE A 171 -2.98 -16.93 7.19
CA PHE A 171 -3.20 -15.49 7.23
C PHE A 171 -4.68 -15.14 7.07
N ARG A 172 -5.38 -15.72 6.09
CA ARG A 172 -6.82 -15.50 5.90
C ARG A 172 -7.65 -16.04 7.05
N ALA A 173 -7.28 -17.17 7.64
CA ALA A 173 -7.93 -17.66 8.86
C ALA A 173 -7.81 -16.65 10.03
N MET A 174 -6.69 -15.91 10.09
CA MET A 174 -6.44 -14.91 11.13
C MET A 174 -7.21 -13.59 10.88
N VAL A 175 -7.22 -13.07 9.64
CA VAL A 175 -7.81 -11.75 9.34
C VAL A 175 -9.29 -11.82 8.95
N GLY A 176 -9.76 -12.98 8.49
CA GLY A 176 -11.10 -13.22 7.94
C GLY A 176 -11.19 -12.93 6.45
N ASP A 177 -12.39 -13.12 5.89
CA ASP A 177 -12.67 -12.94 4.44
C ASP A 177 -13.50 -11.68 4.15
N GLU A 178 -13.96 -10.96 5.18
CA GLU A 178 -14.82 -9.79 5.02
C GLU A 178 -14.07 -8.51 5.38
N TRP A 179 -14.15 -7.54 4.49
CA TRP A 179 -13.67 -6.19 4.77
C TRP A 179 -14.69 -5.44 5.63
N THR A 180 -14.22 -4.84 6.71
CA THR A 180 -15.03 -4.01 7.59
C THR A 180 -14.38 -2.62 7.70
N PRO A 181 -15.10 -1.52 7.43
CA PRO A 181 -14.58 -0.17 7.59
C PRO A 181 -13.96 0.06 8.96
N GLY A 182 -12.73 0.57 9.00
CA GLY A 182 -12.02 0.88 10.25
C GLY A 182 -11.40 -0.31 10.98
N LYS A 183 -11.57 -1.55 10.50
CA LYS A 183 -10.82 -2.69 11.01
C LYS A 183 -9.38 -2.61 10.51
N ASN A 184 -8.45 -2.45 11.43
CA ASN A 184 -7.01 -2.47 11.11
C ASN A 184 -6.55 -3.92 10.98
N THR A 185 -6.41 -4.39 9.77
CA THR A 185 -5.74 -5.67 9.44
C THR A 185 -4.36 -5.37 8.84
N PRO A 186 -3.38 -6.26 9.02
CA PRO A 186 -2.05 -6.09 8.42
C PRO A 186 -2.08 -5.99 6.89
N PHE A 187 -3.04 -6.66 6.26
CA PHE A 187 -3.35 -6.58 4.84
C PHE A 187 -4.85 -6.87 4.65
N ASP A 188 -5.45 -6.24 3.66
CA ASP A 188 -6.90 -6.29 3.42
C ASP A 188 -7.39 -7.72 3.10
N PRO A 189 -8.52 -8.19 3.70
CA PRO A 189 -9.05 -9.54 3.46
C PRO A 189 -9.41 -9.84 2.00
N ILE A 190 -9.99 -8.86 1.28
CA ILE A 190 -10.35 -9.02 -0.14
C ILE A 190 -9.08 -9.09 -0.99
N ALA A 191 -8.13 -8.19 -0.73
CA ALA A 191 -6.81 -8.21 -1.37
C ALA A 191 -6.09 -9.54 -1.12
N SER A 192 -6.17 -10.06 0.10
CA SER A 192 -5.55 -11.34 0.50
C SER A 192 -6.09 -12.52 -0.30
N ARG A 193 -7.43 -12.59 -0.47
CA ARG A 193 -8.04 -13.64 -1.29
C ARG A 193 -7.58 -13.58 -2.74
N ILE A 194 -7.56 -12.38 -3.31
CA ILE A 194 -7.14 -12.19 -4.70
C ILE A 194 -5.65 -12.53 -4.89
N ALA A 195 -4.81 -12.12 -3.94
CA ALA A 195 -3.37 -12.40 -3.98
C ALA A 195 -3.09 -13.91 -3.88
N GLU A 196 -3.82 -14.64 -3.03
CA GLU A 196 -3.75 -16.10 -2.94
C GLU A 196 -4.18 -16.77 -4.25
N GLU A 197 -5.35 -16.40 -4.80
CA GLU A 197 -5.87 -16.94 -6.06
C GLU A 197 -4.88 -16.78 -7.22
N ASP A 198 -4.14 -15.69 -7.24
CA ASP A 198 -3.16 -15.38 -8.30
C ASP A 198 -1.73 -15.88 -8.00
N GLY A 199 -1.52 -16.54 -6.86
CA GLY A 199 -0.20 -17.00 -6.42
C GLY A 199 0.80 -15.84 -6.29
N MET A 200 0.36 -14.73 -5.71
CA MET A 200 1.20 -13.58 -5.39
C MET A 200 1.85 -13.77 -4.02
N THR A 201 3.00 -13.14 -3.84
CA THR A 201 3.64 -12.96 -2.52
C THR A 201 3.40 -11.53 -2.04
N VAL A 202 2.93 -11.38 -0.80
CA VAL A 202 2.81 -10.08 -0.14
C VAL A 202 3.85 -9.99 0.98
N ILE A 203 4.57 -8.88 1.04
CA ILE A 203 5.52 -8.58 2.10
C ILE A 203 4.98 -7.42 2.92
N CYS A 204 4.76 -7.62 4.22
CA CYS A 204 4.44 -6.56 5.16
C CYS A 204 5.70 -6.08 5.86
N ALA A 205 5.99 -4.78 5.79
CA ALA A 205 7.19 -4.19 6.40
C ALA A 205 6.94 -2.75 6.85
N ASP A 206 7.80 -2.25 7.76
CA ASP A 206 7.81 -0.85 8.15
C ASP A 206 8.21 0.01 6.94
N GLY A 207 7.28 0.84 6.48
CA GLY A 207 7.50 1.73 5.34
C GLY A 207 8.49 2.86 5.61
N ARG A 208 8.86 3.12 6.87
CA ARG A 208 9.86 4.14 7.24
C ARG A 208 11.28 3.63 7.17
N ASP A 209 11.47 2.32 7.22
CA ASP A 209 12.78 1.69 7.07
C ASP A 209 13.15 1.56 5.59
N ILE A 210 13.71 2.64 5.05
CA ILE A 210 14.10 2.73 3.63
C ILE A 210 15.22 1.75 3.29
N GLU A 211 16.16 1.50 4.20
CA GLU A 211 17.24 0.53 3.96
C GLU A 211 16.68 -0.88 3.82
N ASN A 212 15.73 -1.23 4.68
CA ASN A 212 15.02 -2.50 4.61
C ASN A 212 14.17 -2.63 3.34
N LEU A 213 13.50 -1.56 2.91
CA LEU A 213 12.78 -1.54 1.63
C LEU A 213 13.71 -1.87 0.46
N ILE A 214 14.91 -1.29 0.42
CA ILE A 214 15.87 -1.57 -0.67
C ILE A 214 16.33 -3.04 -0.64
N LYS A 215 16.51 -3.63 0.55
CA LYS A 215 16.77 -5.08 0.68
C LYS A 215 15.62 -5.91 0.10
N ILE A 216 14.37 -5.56 0.42
CA ILE A 216 13.18 -6.23 -0.14
C ILE A 216 13.16 -6.15 -1.68
N LEU A 217 13.45 -4.98 -2.23
CA LEU A 217 13.46 -4.77 -3.67
C LEU A 217 14.59 -5.57 -4.36
N ASN A 218 15.74 -5.69 -3.71
CA ASN A 218 16.89 -6.49 -4.20
C ASN A 218 16.77 -8.00 -3.92
N ASN A 219 15.68 -8.46 -3.27
CA ASN A 219 15.50 -9.85 -2.81
C ASN A 219 16.62 -10.31 -1.83
N GLU A 220 17.13 -9.39 -1.03
CA GLU A 220 18.08 -9.65 0.05
C GLU A 220 17.34 -10.01 1.35
N PRO A 221 18.00 -10.59 2.36
CA PRO A 221 17.40 -10.80 3.68
C PRO A 221 16.90 -9.49 4.28
N PHE A 222 15.65 -9.47 4.72
CA PHE A 222 14.96 -8.28 5.21
C PHE A 222 14.23 -8.55 6.52
N TYR A 223 13.80 -7.49 7.18
CA TYR A 223 12.94 -7.52 8.36
C TYR A 223 11.49 -7.22 7.97
N GLY A 224 10.62 -8.20 8.12
CA GLY A 224 9.22 -8.10 7.70
C GLY A 224 8.53 -9.46 7.79
N THR A 225 7.32 -9.56 7.25
CA THR A 225 6.58 -10.83 7.12
C THR A 225 6.28 -11.10 5.66
N THR A 226 6.63 -12.29 5.20
CA THR A 226 6.22 -12.80 3.88
C THR A 226 4.92 -13.59 4.01
N ILE A 227 3.93 -13.26 3.20
CA ILE A 227 2.65 -13.96 3.07
C ILE A 227 2.61 -14.62 1.68
N GLY A 228 2.51 -15.97 1.62
CA GLY A 228 2.53 -16.68 0.34
C GLY A 228 2.39 -18.18 0.47
#